data_3092e59e187c4eb0da7992bbc393cfc4
#
_entry.id   3092e59e187c4eb0da7992bbc393cfc4
#
_cell.length_a   1.000
_cell.length_b   1.000
_cell.length_c   1.000
_cell.angle_alpha   90.00
_cell.angle_beta   90.00
_cell.angle_gamma   90.00
#
_symmetry.space_group_name_H-M   'P 1'
#
loop_
_entity.id
_entity.type
_entity.pdbx_description
1 polymer ?
#
loop_
_entity_poly.entity_id
_entity_poly.type
_entity_poly.pdbx_seq_one_letter_code
_entity_poly.pdbx_strand_id
1 'polypeptide(L)'
;MANSTHQFQTEVRQLLDIVIHAFYSDREVFVRELVSNASDALEKLRLKQLTGTAIANPEQDLRITITADEENHTLTIADSGIGMTREEVVEYLGTIAHSGTKKFLEAMKETQSGPQDLIGQFGVGFYSAFMAADEVVVTTRSWQPEAQAVVWTSDGQDGYTLEDAPADTPRGTSILIKLKEDAHNFAQINTLRYIVGKYSNFVGFPIDCNGEHLNTVQAIWMKNKKDVSNEEYEEFYKFIGHTDAAPLTWMHFSADAPIVLNSVLFVPQESPEALGFGRCEPNVSLYCHKVLIDSKPENLLPEWLRFLTGVVDSEDLPLNISREMLQDNSLLRRISGIITKRFIKHLETLAKDNADQYEKFWLQYSRFIKEGIVTSWEHKEALSKLLRFESTFTEPGKLTSFADYISRMKENQKDIYVLFGASRAQLEHSPYLDALKARGFEVCFFTDGGDQFVVDSLHKVDDKEVKSIDRANLELPPLEAQPDRPGLDDAQAEKLTGWVSATFADAFSKVSVSDRVSSAPAIALQGENDVSPEVRAYLKAMGQPVPENHPEIAFNPHSPIVQKLAELQEEDEELATLLAGQLVNTALLRAGMLEDPAKLADNSQALLEKLLNK
;
A
#
# COMPACT_ATOMS: atom_id res chain seq x y z
N MET A 1 47.31 -42.42 -16.33
CA MET A 1 45.85 -42.67 -16.42
C MET A 1 45.25 -41.51 -17.18
N ALA A 2 44.74 -41.77 -18.36
CA ALA A 2 44.14 -40.74 -19.23
C ALA A 2 42.78 -40.32 -18.61
N ASN A 3 42.59 -39.05 -18.30
CA ASN A 3 41.31 -38.48 -17.91
C ASN A 3 40.37 -38.57 -19.12
N SER A 4 39.44 -39.52 -19.09
CA SER A 4 38.34 -39.57 -20.07
C SER A 4 37.24 -38.62 -19.58
N THR A 5 37.05 -37.48 -20.27
CA THR A 5 35.90 -36.61 -20.04
C THR A 5 34.68 -37.28 -20.69
N HIS A 6 33.70 -37.66 -19.88
CA HIS A 6 32.41 -38.17 -20.35
C HIS A 6 31.44 -37.00 -20.49
N GLN A 7 30.77 -36.86 -21.63
CA GLN A 7 29.68 -35.93 -21.82
C GLN A 7 28.39 -36.55 -21.20
N PHE A 8 27.60 -35.71 -20.54
CA PHE A 8 26.27 -36.12 -20.06
C PHE A 8 25.39 -36.41 -21.29
N GLN A 9 24.73 -37.57 -21.29
CA GLN A 9 23.69 -37.88 -22.28
C GLN A 9 22.35 -37.40 -21.69
N THR A 10 21.62 -36.61 -22.49
CA THR A 10 20.36 -35.98 -22.04
C THR A 10 19.20 -36.71 -22.74
N GLU A 11 18.27 -37.29 -21.97
CA GLU A 11 16.99 -37.73 -22.49
C GLU A 11 16.09 -36.50 -22.69
N VAL A 12 15.92 -36.07 -23.94
CA VAL A 12 15.16 -34.87 -24.33
C VAL A 12 13.73 -34.95 -23.80
N ARG A 13 13.12 -36.11 -23.80
CA ARG A 13 11.77 -36.35 -23.29
C ARG A 13 11.63 -36.03 -21.78
N GLN A 14 12.57 -36.52 -20.96
CA GLN A 14 12.53 -36.25 -19.51
C GLN A 14 12.78 -34.77 -19.20
N LEU A 15 13.63 -34.09 -19.99
CA LEU A 15 13.83 -32.66 -19.87
C LEU A 15 12.59 -31.86 -20.25
N LEU A 16 11.91 -32.23 -21.34
CA LEU A 16 10.65 -31.60 -21.74
C LEU A 16 9.55 -31.82 -20.68
N ASP A 17 9.43 -33.01 -20.14
CA ASP A 17 8.50 -33.31 -19.05
C ASP A 17 8.78 -32.47 -17.81
N ILE A 18 10.04 -32.32 -17.42
CA ILE A 18 10.43 -31.45 -16.29
C ILE A 18 10.12 -29.99 -16.58
N VAL A 19 10.45 -29.49 -17.79
CA VAL A 19 10.18 -28.11 -18.19
C VAL A 19 8.68 -27.84 -18.22
N ILE A 20 7.90 -28.75 -18.76
CA ILE A 20 6.45 -28.62 -18.93
C ILE A 20 5.73 -28.69 -17.58
N HIS A 21 6.07 -29.63 -16.71
CA HIS A 21 5.31 -29.91 -15.49
C HIS A 21 5.90 -29.28 -14.22
N ALA A 22 7.19 -28.94 -14.19
CA ALA A 22 7.82 -28.35 -13.02
C ALA A 22 7.89 -26.80 -13.05
N PHE A 23 7.83 -26.19 -14.22
CA PHE A 23 7.99 -24.73 -14.33
C PHE A 23 6.67 -23.96 -14.46
N TYR A 24 5.58 -24.59 -14.90
CA TYR A 24 4.31 -23.90 -15.12
C TYR A 24 3.21 -24.50 -14.25
N SER A 25 2.60 -23.65 -13.42
CA SER A 25 1.51 -24.05 -12.52
C SER A 25 0.17 -24.14 -13.25
N ASP A 26 -0.02 -23.34 -14.31
CA ASP A 26 -1.26 -23.23 -15.06
C ASP A 26 -1.06 -23.49 -16.54
N ARG A 27 -1.94 -24.32 -17.14
CA ARG A 27 -1.85 -24.64 -18.58
C ARG A 27 -2.06 -23.42 -19.47
N GLU A 28 -2.90 -22.46 -19.08
CA GLU A 28 -3.19 -21.25 -19.87
C GLU A 28 -1.94 -20.43 -20.23
N VAL A 29 -0.86 -20.63 -19.49
CA VAL A 29 0.42 -19.95 -19.70
C VAL A 29 1.01 -20.20 -21.09
N PHE A 30 0.72 -21.34 -21.75
CA PHE A 30 1.24 -21.58 -23.10
C PHE A 30 0.75 -20.54 -24.11
N VAL A 31 -0.48 -20.06 -23.99
CA VAL A 31 -1.02 -18.99 -24.84
C VAL A 31 -0.24 -17.69 -24.59
N ARG A 32 0.03 -17.34 -23.34
CA ARG A 32 0.86 -16.19 -22.95
C ARG A 32 2.25 -16.24 -23.60
N GLU A 33 2.91 -17.40 -23.49
CA GLU A 33 4.26 -17.58 -24.01
C GLU A 33 4.30 -17.49 -25.55
N LEU A 34 3.32 -18.10 -26.24
CA LEU A 34 3.28 -18.02 -27.70
C LEU A 34 2.94 -16.62 -28.20
N VAL A 35 2.02 -15.91 -27.54
CA VAL A 35 1.71 -14.50 -27.85
C VAL A 35 2.91 -13.59 -27.57
N SER A 36 3.66 -13.84 -26.49
CA SER A 36 4.88 -13.10 -26.17
C SER A 36 5.97 -13.32 -27.22
N ASN A 37 6.16 -14.58 -27.68
CA ASN A 37 7.09 -14.89 -28.76
C ASN A 37 6.68 -14.23 -30.09
N ALA A 38 5.40 -14.20 -30.40
CA ALA A 38 4.84 -13.52 -31.56
C ALA A 38 5.10 -11.99 -31.48
N SER A 39 4.88 -11.38 -30.32
CA SER A 39 5.20 -9.97 -30.09
C SER A 39 6.69 -9.67 -30.30
N ASP A 40 7.59 -10.50 -29.77
CA ASP A 40 9.03 -10.37 -30.00
C ASP A 40 9.42 -10.48 -31.48
N ALA A 41 8.77 -11.39 -32.21
CA ALA A 41 9.00 -11.56 -33.65
C ALA A 41 8.57 -10.31 -34.44
N LEU A 42 7.46 -9.70 -34.07
CA LEU A 42 6.97 -8.46 -34.66
C LEU A 42 7.89 -7.27 -34.34
N GLU A 43 8.35 -7.16 -33.09
CA GLU A 43 9.25 -6.09 -32.67
C GLU A 43 10.60 -6.17 -33.39
N LYS A 44 11.17 -7.37 -33.51
CA LYS A 44 12.41 -7.60 -34.29
C LYS A 44 12.24 -7.19 -35.75
N LEU A 45 11.09 -7.46 -36.37
CA LEU A 45 10.80 -7.03 -37.72
C LEU A 45 10.64 -5.52 -37.82
N ARG A 46 9.91 -4.90 -36.92
CA ARG A 46 9.72 -3.43 -36.84
C ARG A 46 11.06 -2.71 -36.83
N LEU A 47 12.04 -3.23 -36.08
CA LEU A 47 13.38 -2.68 -36.03
C LEU A 47 14.13 -2.85 -37.38
N LYS A 48 13.97 -4.00 -38.04
CA LYS A 48 14.54 -4.21 -39.39
C LYS A 48 13.95 -3.23 -40.41
N GLN A 49 12.63 -2.95 -40.31
CA GLN A 49 11.97 -1.95 -41.17
C GLN A 49 12.56 -0.54 -40.95
N LEU A 50 12.81 -0.15 -39.69
CA LEU A 50 13.43 1.14 -39.37
C LEU A 50 14.85 1.31 -39.93
N THR A 51 15.58 0.22 -40.12
CA THR A 51 16.93 0.25 -40.72
C THR A 51 16.93 0.30 -42.26
N GLY A 52 15.76 0.35 -42.90
CA GLY A 52 15.62 0.43 -44.35
C GLY A 52 15.99 -0.86 -45.09
N THR A 53 16.04 -2.01 -44.42
CA THR A 53 16.35 -3.31 -45.01
C THR A 53 15.17 -3.80 -45.86
N ALA A 54 15.45 -4.37 -47.03
CA ALA A 54 14.43 -5.00 -47.90
C ALA A 54 13.84 -6.22 -47.18
N ILE A 55 12.51 -6.30 -47.11
CA ILE A 55 11.80 -7.38 -46.44
C ILE A 55 10.79 -8.06 -47.37
N ALA A 56 10.54 -9.34 -47.14
CA ALA A 56 9.49 -10.07 -47.82
C ALA A 56 8.09 -9.56 -47.37
N ASN A 57 7.12 -9.51 -48.27
CA ASN A 57 5.76 -9.03 -48.01
C ASN A 57 5.71 -7.70 -47.22
N PRO A 58 6.28 -6.60 -47.77
CA PRO A 58 6.41 -5.33 -47.02
C PRO A 58 5.06 -4.70 -46.67
N GLU A 59 3.98 -4.99 -47.43
CA GLU A 59 2.62 -4.47 -47.21
C GLU A 59 1.84 -5.22 -46.14
N GLN A 60 2.39 -6.30 -45.59
CA GLN A 60 1.70 -7.09 -44.55
C GLN A 60 1.75 -6.35 -43.20
N ASP A 61 0.58 -6.08 -42.63
CA ASP A 61 0.44 -5.43 -41.33
C ASP A 61 1.09 -6.26 -40.21
N LEU A 62 1.65 -5.57 -39.23
CA LEU A 62 2.20 -6.20 -38.04
C LEU A 62 1.08 -6.55 -37.05
N ARG A 63 0.74 -7.83 -36.94
CA ARG A 63 -0.33 -8.32 -36.05
C ARG A 63 -0.13 -9.75 -35.60
N ILE A 64 -0.86 -10.13 -34.60
CA ILE A 64 -1.02 -11.51 -34.10
C ILE A 64 -2.44 -11.96 -34.43
N THR A 65 -2.58 -13.10 -35.06
CA THR A 65 -3.86 -13.69 -35.40
C THR A 65 -4.03 -15.03 -34.68
N ILE A 66 -5.11 -15.18 -33.94
CA ILE A 66 -5.48 -16.40 -33.25
C ILE A 66 -6.69 -16.99 -33.97
N THR A 67 -6.64 -18.27 -34.32
CA THR A 67 -7.75 -19.00 -34.91
C THR A 67 -8.11 -20.16 -33.99
N ALA A 68 -9.30 -20.10 -33.42
CA ALA A 68 -9.88 -21.13 -32.57
C ALA A 68 -10.87 -21.97 -33.40
N ASP A 69 -10.68 -23.27 -33.47
CA ASP A 69 -11.54 -24.21 -34.21
C ASP A 69 -12.05 -25.29 -33.24
N GLU A 70 -13.28 -25.11 -32.77
CA GLU A 70 -13.92 -26.00 -31.81
C GLU A 70 -14.26 -27.37 -32.44
N GLU A 71 -14.56 -27.42 -33.75
CA GLU A 71 -14.96 -28.66 -34.43
C GLU A 71 -13.77 -29.61 -34.61
N ASN A 72 -12.60 -29.04 -34.96
CA ASN A 72 -11.38 -29.80 -35.17
C ASN A 72 -10.48 -29.86 -33.93
N HIS A 73 -10.88 -29.24 -32.83
CA HIS A 73 -10.09 -29.14 -31.59
C HIS A 73 -8.68 -28.60 -31.83
N THR A 74 -8.57 -27.53 -32.64
CA THR A 74 -7.28 -26.90 -32.94
C THR A 74 -7.25 -25.44 -32.54
N LEU A 75 -6.05 -24.99 -32.18
CA LEU A 75 -5.73 -23.60 -31.93
C LEU A 75 -4.54 -23.19 -32.81
N THR A 76 -4.70 -22.13 -33.58
CA THR A 76 -3.58 -21.56 -34.35
C THR A 76 -3.23 -20.18 -33.81
N ILE A 77 -1.95 -19.94 -33.52
CA ILE A 77 -1.41 -18.62 -33.17
C ILE A 77 -0.40 -18.26 -34.24
N ALA A 78 -0.66 -17.17 -34.97
CA ALA A 78 0.16 -16.73 -36.09
C ALA A 78 0.60 -15.27 -35.90
N ASP A 79 1.84 -14.97 -36.25
CA ASP A 79 2.41 -13.62 -36.33
C ASP A 79 2.88 -13.29 -37.73
N SER A 80 2.87 -12.00 -38.08
CA SER A 80 3.45 -11.47 -39.31
C SER A 80 4.88 -10.92 -39.10
N GLY A 81 5.59 -11.46 -38.11
CA GLY A 81 6.89 -10.97 -37.66
C GLY A 81 8.08 -11.39 -38.53
N ILE A 82 9.24 -11.48 -37.89
CA ILE A 82 10.51 -11.70 -38.56
C ILE A 82 10.61 -13.11 -39.21
N GLY A 83 9.84 -14.10 -38.72
CA GLY A 83 9.91 -15.48 -39.15
C GLY A 83 11.30 -16.13 -38.94
N MET A 84 11.48 -17.35 -39.48
CA MET A 84 12.73 -18.11 -39.33
C MET A 84 13.15 -18.74 -40.66
N THR A 85 14.47 -18.84 -40.89
CA THR A 85 15.04 -19.68 -41.96
C THR A 85 15.04 -21.15 -41.53
N ARG A 86 15.32 -22.07 -42.45
CA ARG A 86 15.46 -23.50 -42.16
C ARG A 86 16.52 -23.78 -41.07
N GLU A 87 17.64 -23.09 -41.15
CA GLU A 87 18.75 -23.20 -40.21
C GLU A 87 18.36 -22.69 -38.83
N GLU A 88 17.66 -21.57 -38.79
CA GLU A 88 17.13 -20.98 -37.54
C GLU A 88 16.06 -21.87 -36.88
N VAL A 89 15.20 -22.54 -37.67
CA VAL A 89 14.22 -23.51 -37.13
C VAL A 89 14.96 -24.69 -36.48
N VAL A 90 15.98 -25.25 -37.11
CA VAL A 90 16.80 -26.33 -36.52
C VAL A 90 17.50 -25.84 -35.25
N GLU A 91 18.01 -24.61 -35.24
CA GLU A 91 18.74 -24.05 -34.12
C GLU A 91 17.79 -23.70 -32.93
N TYR A 92 16.64 -23.06 -33.21
CA TYR A 92 15.78 -22.49 -32.15
C TYR A 92 14.66 -23.44 -31.70
N LEU A 93 14.14 -24.27 -32.59
CA LEU A 93 13.11 -25.25 -32.28
C LEU A 93 13.67 -26.68 -32.14
N GLY A 94 14.87 -26.95 -32.62
CA GLY A 94 15.54 -28.24 -32.49
C GLY A 94 16.46 -28.33 -31.25
N THR A 95 16.66 -27.22 -30.52
CA THR A 95 17.55 -27.18 -29.35
C THR A 95 16.83 -26.53 -28.17
N ILE A 96 16.57 -27.31 -27.12
CA ILE A 96 15.91 -26.83 -25.89
C ILE A 96 16.81 -25.82 -25.19
N ALA A 97 16.21 -24.76 -24.63
CA ALA A 97 16.88 -23.66 -23.94
C ALA A 97 17.81 -22.82 -24.84
N HIS A 98 17.53 -22.75 -26.14
CA HIS A 98 18.23 -21.88 -27.07
C HIS A 98 17.31 -20.73 -27.51
N SER A 99 17.70 -19.46 -27.21
CA SER A 99 16.87 -18.29 -27.47
C SER A 99 17.40 -17.46 -28.62
N GLY A 100 16.66 -17.36 -29.73
CA GLY A 100 16.91 -16.42 -30.79
C GLY A 100 16.79 -14.95 -30.39
N THR A 101 15.98 -14.65 -29.35
CA THR A 101 15.86 -13.30 -28.77
C THR A 101 17.15 -12.90 -28.07
N LYS A 102 17.78 -13.82 -27.31
CA LYS A 102 19.04 -13.56 -26.63
C LYS A 102 20.16 -13.24 -27.62
N LYS A 103 20.31 -14.03 -28.68
CA LYS A 103 21.29 -13.76 -29.75
C LYS A 103 21.05 -12.41 -30.45
N PHE A 104 19.79 -12.08 -30.69
CA PHE A 104 19.42 -10.79 -31.29
C PHE A 104 19.80 -9.61 -30.38
N LEU A 105 19.53 -9.68 -29.08
CA LEU A 105 19.93 -8.68 -28.10
C LEU A 105 21.46 -8.52 -27.98
N GLU A 106 22.21 -9.62 -28.01
CA GLU A 106 23.67 -9.60 -27.99
C GLU A 106 24.24 -8.88 -29.22
N ALA A 107 23.71 -9.19 -30.41
CA ALA A 107 24.12 -8.53 -31.67
C ALA A 107 23.77 -7.02 -31.69
N MET A 108 22.67 -6.63 -31.05
CA MET A 108 22.23 -5.22 -30.98
C MET A 108 23.03 -4.41 -29.95
N LYS A 109 23.49 -5.03 -28.85
CA LYS A 109 24.38 -4.37 -27.87
C LYS A 109 25.70 -3.89 -28.48
N GLU A 110 26.21 -4.62 -29.46
CA GLU A 110 27.42 -4.22 -30.20
C GLU A 110 27.22 -2.97 -31.07
N THR A 111 25.97 -2.63 -31.42
CA THR A 111 25.62 -1.48 -32.30
C THR A 111 25.09 -0.26 -31.55
N GLN A 112 25.06 -0.26 -30.22
CA GLN A 112 24.54 0.83 -29.35
C GLN A 112 23.07 1.27 -29.61
N SER A 113 22.26 0.50 -30.32
CA SER A 113 20.90 0.85 -30.73
C SER A 113 19.99 -0.36 -30.56
N GLY A 114 19.84 -0.86 -29.32
CA GLY A 114 18.99 -2.01 -29.08
C GLY A 114 17.66 -1.63 -28.42
N PRO A 115 16.52 -2.25 -28.83
CA PRO A 115 15.28 -2.16 -28.09
C PRO A 115 15.40 -2.94 -26.79
N GLN A 116 14.86 -2.35 -25.75
CA GLN A 116 14.79 -2.97 -24.42
C GLN A 116 13.54 -3.86 -24.26
N ASP A 117 12.61 -3.83 -25.20
CA ASP A 117 11.24 -4.38 -25.10
C ASP A 117 11.10 -5.88 -25.48
N LEU A 118 12.17 -6.66 -25.62
CA LEU A 118 12.07 -8.08 -25.99
C LEU A 118 11.90 -8.99 -24.77
N ILE A 119 10.91 -9.89 -24.85
CA ILE A 119 10.39 -10.68 -23.72
C ILE A 119 11.05 -12.06 -23.61
N GLY A 120 11.24 -12.76 -24.74
CA GLY A 120 11.61 -14.19 -24.82
C GLY A 120 13.09 -14.49 -24.65
N GLN A 121 13.63 -14.50 -23.44
CA GLN A 121 15.07 -14.67 -23.19
C GLN A 121 15.52 -16.13 -22.93
N PHE A 122 14.62 -17.03 -22.53
CA PHE A 122 14.99 -18.36 -21.99
C PHE A 122 14.98 -19.50 -23.00
N GLY A 123 14.29 -19.36 -24.15
CA GLY A 123 14.22 -20.39 -25.21
C GLY A 123 13.44 -21.65 -24.83
N VAL A 124 12.57 -21.58 -23.82
CA VAL A 124 11.75 -22.70 -23.35
C VAL A 124 10.26 -22.44 -23.49
N GLY A 125 9.82 -21.17 -23.59
CA GLY A 125 8.41 -20.79 -23.63
C GLY A 125 7.63 -21.45 -24.77
N PHE A 126 8.24 -21.68 -25.94
CA PHE A 126 7.63 -22.39 -27.05
C PHE A 126 7.16 -23.80 -26.68
N TYR A 127 7.96 -24.53 -25.90
CA TYR A 127 7.66 -25.91 -25.54
C TYR A 127 6.50 -26.04 -24.55
N SER A 128 6.07 -24.94 -23.92
CA SER A 128 4.85 -24.95 -23.10
C SER A 128 3.59 -25.33 -23.90
N ALA A 129 3.62 -25.18 -25.23
CA ALA A 129 2.54 -25.64 -26.11
C ALA A 129 2.21 -27.14 -25.91
N PHE A 130 3.21 -27.98 -25.62
CA PHE A 130 3.02 -29.40 -25.38
C PHE A 130 2.27 -29.76 -24.08
N MET A 131 2.03 -28.77 -23.20
CA MET A 131 1.11 -28.96 -22.07
C MET A 131 -0.33 -29.23 -22.55
N ALA A 132 -0.70 -28.57 -23.66
CA ALA A 132 -2.05 -28.67 -24.23
C ALA A 132 -2.11 -29.41 -25.58
N ALA A 133 -0.99 -29.70 -26.22
CA ALA A 133 -0.90 -30.27 -27.57
C ALA A 133 -0.56 -31.73 -27.59
N ASP A 134 -1.27 -32.50 -28.43
CA ASP A 134 -0.84 -33.80 -28.92
C ASP A 134 0.17 -33.68 -30.06
N GLU A 135 0.05 -32.63 -30.87
CA GLU A 135 0.96 -32.32 -31.98
C GLU A 135 1.03 -30.80 -32.18
N VAL A 136 2.21 -30.29 -32.46
CA VAL A 136 2.47 -28.92 -32.84
C VAL A 136 3.06 -28.85 -34.23
N VAL A 137 2.45 -28.02 -35.10
CA VAL A 137 2.92 -27.78 -36.47
C VAL A 137 3.29 -26.32 -36.60
N VAL A 138 4.56 -26.01 -36.88
CA VAL A 138 5.07 -24.65 -37.09
C VAL A 138 5.36 -24.42 -38.56
N THR A 139 4.64 -23.50 -39.19
CA THR A 139 4.89 -23.03 -40.53
C THR A 139 5.54 -21.66 -40.45
N THR A 140 6.73 -21.47 -41.01
CA THR A 140 7.43 -20.20 -40.89
C THR A 140 8.19 -19.82 -42.17
N ARG A 141 8.27 -18.50 -42.43
CA ARG A 141 9.09 -17.93 -43.49
C ARG A 141 9.82 -16.70 -42.95
N SER A 142 11.15 -16.67 -43.15
CA SER A 142 11.98 -15.54 -42.75
C SER A 142 11.61 -14.25 -43.49
N TRP A 143 11.92 -13.11 -42.86
CA TRP A 143 11.81 -11.75 -43.44
C TRP A 143 12.60 -11.54 -44.73
N GLN A 144 13.61 -12.36 -44.97
CA GLN A 144 14.50 -12.24 -46.16
C GLN A 144 13.71 -12.55 -47.43
N PRO A 145 13.79 -11.71 -48.49
CA PRO A 145 13.00 -11.91 -49.71
C PRO A 145 13.16 -13.28 -50.36
N GLU A 146 14.38 -13.83 -50.32
CA GLU A 146 14.72 -15.10 -50.97
C GLU A 146 14.52 -16.33 -50.04
N ALA A 147 14.06 -16.13 -48.80
CA ALA A 147 13.89 -17.22 -47.85
C ALA A 147 12.76 -18.18 -48.28
N GLN A 148 13.07 -19.46 -48.22
CA GLN A 148 12.06 -20.54 -48.39
C GLN A 148 11.30 -20.74 -47.12
N ALA A 149 10.01 -20.97 -47.22
CA ALA A 149 9.16 -21.33 -46.12
C ALA A 149 9.32 -22.80 -45.74
N VAL A 150 9.19 -23.13 -44.45
CA VAL A 150 9.39 -24.48 -43.92
C VAL A 150 8.25 -24.83 -42.97
N VAL A 151 7.97 -26.13 -42.86
CA VAL A 151 7.04 -26.74 -41.89
C VAL A 151 7.86 -27.63 -40.96
N TRP A 152 7.77 -27.33 -39.67
CA TRP A 152 8.31 -28.14 -38.58
C TRP A 152 7.16 -28.80 -37.84
N THR A 153 7.21 -30.11 -37.58
CA THR A 153 6.17 -30.86 -36.89
C THR A 153 6.77 -31.76 -35.82
N SER A 154 6.18 -31.73 -34.62
CA SER A 154 6.55 -32.62 -33.51
C SER A 154 5.35 -32.93 -32.60
N ASP A 155 5.39 -34.10 -31.99
CA ASP A 155 4.50 -34.51 -30.90
C ASP A 155 5.12 -34.30 -29.51
N GLY A 156 6.33 -33.68 -29.46
CA GLY A 156 7.05 -33.43 -28.22
C GLY A 156 7.69 -34.66 -27.58
N GLN A 157 7.77 -35.83 -28.28
CA GLN A 157 8.33 -37.06 -27.73
C GLN A 157 9.73 -37.36 -28.26
N ASP A 158 9.83 -37.85 -29.49
CA ASP A 158 11.07 -38.47 -29.98
C ASP A 158 11.82 -37.64 -31.03
N GLY A 159 11.27 -36.48 -31.42
CA GLY A 159 11.93 -35.63 -32.43
C GLY A 159 10.97 -34.73 -33.20
N TYR A 160 11.41 -34.29 -34.37
CA TYR A 160 10.62 -33.46 -35.26
C TYR A 160 10.89 -33.81 -36.73
N THR A 161 9.93 -33.47 -37.58
CA THR A 161 10.11 -33.48 -39.03
C THR A 161 10.28 -32.06 -39.56
N LEU A 162 10.98 -31.89 -40.67
CA LEU A 162 11.20 -30.60 -41.31
C LEU A 162 11.01 -30.73 -42.83
N GLU A 163 9.94 -30.11 -43.33
CA GLU A 163 9.54 -30.17 -44.72
C GLU A 163 9.54 -28.76 -45.37
N ASP A 164 9.48 -28.69 -46.69
CA ASP A 164 9.28 -27.42 -47.39
C ASP A 164 7.80 -27.03 -47.36
N ALA A 165 7.53 -25.77 -47.04
CA ALA A 165 6.17 -25.22 -47.09
C ALA A 165 5.85 -24.70 -48.52
N PRO A 166 4.55 -24.48 -48.83
CA PRO A 166 4.14 -23.84 -50.10
C PRO A 166 4.88 -22.52 -50.36
N ALA A 167 5.24 -22.29 -51.64
CA ALA A 167 6.02 -21.11 -52.04
C ALA A 167 5.31 -19.76 -51.79
N ASP A 168 3.99 -19.76 -51.68
CA ASP A 168 3.13 -18.60 -51.41
C ASP A 168 2.91 -18.35 -49.90
N THR A 169 3.57 -19.12 -49.03
CA THR A 169 3.52 -18.89 -47.57
C THR A 169 3.99 -17.46 -47.25
N PRO A 170 3.19 -16.67 -46.54
CA PRO A 170 3.57 -15.30 -46.15
C PRO A 170 4.72 -15.32 -45.14
N ARG A 171 5.39 -14.16 -44.99
CA ARG A 171 6.37 -13.93 -43.91
C ARG A 171 5.73 -14.05 -42.53
N GLY A 172 6.50 -14.56 -41.58
CA GLY A 172 6.09 -14.71 -40.19
C GLY A 172 6.09 -16.15 -39.72
N THR A 173 5.42 -16.43 -38.65
CA THR A 173 5.33 -17.77 -38.05
C THR A 173 3.88 -18.09 -37.69
N SER A 174 3.43 -19.29 -38.05
CA SER A 174 2.10 -19.81 -37.69
C SER A 174 2.28 -21.14 -36.93
N ILE A 175 1.72 -21.23 -35.76
CA ILE A 175 1.81 -22.37 -34.84
C ILE A 175 0.42 -22.98 -34.71
N LEU A 176 0.20 -24.12 -35.37
CA LEU A 176 -1.02 -24.93 -35.24
C LEU A 176 -0.82 -25.96 -34.12
N ILE A 177 -1.75 -25.97 -33.18
CA ILE A 177 -1.77 -26.83 -32.02
C ILE A 177 -2.97 -27.77 -32.13
N LYS A 178 -2.74 -29.08 -32.23
CA LYS A 178 -3.79 -30.09 -32.08
C LYS A 178 -3.95 -30.37 -30.60
N LEU A 179 -5.09 -29.97 -30.06
CA LEU A 179 -5.33 -29.98 -28.61
C LEU A 179 -5.60 -31.38 -28.08
N LYS A 180 -5.04 -31.70 -26.93
CA LYS A 180 -5.37 -32.89 -26.14
C LYS A 180 -6.84 -32.88 -25.74
N GLU A 181 -7.41 -34.07 -25.47
CA GLU A 181 -8.81 -34.23 -25.06
C GLU A 181 -9.16 -33.36 -23.83
N ASP A 182 -8.25 -33.26 -22.85
CA ASP A 182 -8.43 -32.46 -21.62
C ASP A 182 -8.10 -30.98 -21.79
N ALA A 183 -7.78 -30.51 -23.01
CA ALA A 183 -7.42 -29.16 -23.37
C ALA A 183 -8.32 -28.53 -24.45
N HIS A 184 -9.42 -29.17 -24.86
CA HIS A 184 -10.33 -28.70 -25.91
C HIS A 184 -10.96 -27.31 -25.59
N ASN A 185 -11.03 -26.92 -24.31
CA ASN A 185 -11.48 -25.59 -23.89
C ASN A 185 -10.65 -24.43 -24.49
N PHE A 186 -9.39 -24.65 -24.87
CA PHE A 186 -8.54 -23.65 -25.53
C PHE A 186 -8.90 -23.44 -27.01
N ALA A 187 -9.79 -24.26 -27.62
CA ALA A 187 -10.37 -23.97 -28.90
C ALA A 187 -11.57 -22.99 -28.83
N GLN A 188 -11.95 -22.51 -27.64
CA GLN A 188 -13.10 -21.64 -27.42
C GLN A 188 -12.67 -20.17 -27.36
N ILE A 189 -13.33 -19.32 -28.15
CA ILE A 189 -13.02 -17.87 -28.21
C ILE A 189 -13.14 -17.19 -26.85
N ASN A 190 -14.09 -17.58 -26.00
CA ASN A 190 -14.27 -17.00 -24.66
C ASN A 190 -13.09 -17.28 -23.73
N THR A 191 -12.53 -18.49 -23.80
CA THR A 191 -11.33 -18.87 -23.05
C THR A 191 -10.13 -18.03 -23.50
N LEU A 192 -9.95 -17.89 -24.82
CA LEU A 192 -8.84 -17.10 -25.38
C LEU A 192 -8.98 -15.60 -25.08
N ARG A 193 -10.20 -15.07 -25.14
CA ARG A 193 -10.47 -13.67 -24.74
C ARG A 193 -10.08 -13.44 -23.27
N TYR A 194 -10.44 -14.36 -22.40
CA TYR A 194 -10.04 -14.27 -20.98
C TYR A 194 -8.52 -14.31 -20.82
N ILE A 195 -7.83 -15.26 -21.47
CA ILE A 195 -6.38 -15.42 -21.33
C ILE A 195 -5.62 -14.22 -21.91
N VAL A 196 -5.99 -13.76 -23.11
CA VAL A 196 -5.36 -12.60 -23.74
C VAL A 196 -5.62 -11.35 -22.89
N GLY A 197 -6.86 -11.15 -22.42
CA GLY A 197 -7.22 -10.04 -21.53
C GLY A 197 -6.42 -10.04 -20.22
N LYS A 198 -6.17 -11.22 -19.65
CA LYS A 198 -5.42 -11.38 -18.41
C LYS A 198 -3.92 -11.10 -18.57
N TYR A 199 -3.27 -11.70 -19.57
CA TYR A 199 -1.80 -11.71 -19.67
C TYR A 199 -1.22 -10.78 -20.71
N SER A 200 -1.94 -10.54 -21.82
CA SER A 200 -1.39 -9.96 -23.04
C SER A 200 -2.17 -8.74 -23.56
N ASN A 201 -3.09 -8.19 -22.75
CA ASN A 201 -3.94 -7.09 -23.18
C ASN A 201 -3.16 -5.83 -23.59
N PHE A 202 -1.96 -5.65 -23.04
CA PHE A 202 -1.11 -4.48 -23.27
C PHE A 202 0.04 -4.72 -24.26
N VAL A 203 0.04 -5.84 -24.96
CA VAL A 203 0.98 -6.10 -26.05
C VAL A 203 0.85 -5.01 -27.11
N GLY A 204 1.99 -4.53 -27.62
CA GLY A 204 2.06 -3.37 -28.52
C GLY A 204 1.56 -3.59 -29.95
N PHE A 205 1.06 -4.79 -30.26
CA PHE A 205 0.55 -5.18 -31.57
C PHE A 205 -0.89 -5.67 -31.48
N PRO A 206 -1.73 -5.47 -32.52
CA PRO A 206 -3.08 -5.99 -32.54
C PRO A 206 -3.12 -7.52 -32.40
N ILE A 207 -4.00 -8.01 -31.53
CA ILE A 207 -4.29 -9.43 -31.34
C ILE A 207 -5.75 -9.66 -31.76
N ASP A 208 -5.94 -10.37 -32.85
CA ASP A 208 -7.26 -10.69 -33.38
C ASP A 208 -7.55 -12.20 -33.20
N CYS A 209 -8.73 -12.56 -32.69
CA CYS A 209 -9.18 -13.94 -32.56
C CYS A 209 -10.46 -14.13 -33.37
N ASN A 210 -10.45 -15.02 -34.36
CA ASN A 210 -11.57 -15.29 -35.26
C ASN A 210 -12.21 -14.01 -35.84
N GLY A 211 -11.39 -12.96 -36.08
CA GLY A 211 -11.84 -11.66 -36.59
C GLY A 211 -12.27 -10.64 -35.52
N GLU A 212 -12.29 -11.01 -34.27
CA GLU A 212 -12.53 -10.11 -33.13
C GLU A 212 -11.20 -9.56 -32.57
N HIS A 213 -11.10 -8.26 -32.38
CA HIS A 213 -9.93 -7.60 -31.78
C HIS A 213 -9.98 -7.70 -30.24
N LEU A 214 -8.95 -8.30 -29.62
CA LEU A 214 -8.97 -8.66 -28.20
C LEU A 214 -8.29 -7.65 -27.28
N ASN A 215 -7.14 -7.09 -27.68
CA ASN A 215 -6.34 -6.19 -26.85
C ASN A 215 -6.64 -4.72 -27.14
N THR A 216 -7.75 -4.23 -26.61
CA THR A 216 -8.27 -2.88 -26.93
C THR A 216 -7.70 -1.76 -26.06
N VAL A 217 -7.08 -2.08 -24.92
CA VAL A 217 -6.63 -1.10 -23.93
C VAL A 217 -5.15 -0.81 -24.09
N GLN A 218 -4.79 0.47 -24.07
CA GLN A 218 -3.40 0.90 -24.19
C GLN A 218 -2.69 0.88 -22.84
N ALA A 219 -1.38 0.54 -22.84
CA ALA A 219 -0.49 0.62 -21.68
C ALA A 219 -0.14 2.09 -21.38
N ILE A 220 -1.05 2.84 -20.75
CA ILE A 220 -0.87 4.28 -20.51
C ILE A 220 0.35 4.60 -19.63
N TRP A 221 0.79 3.66 -18.76
CA TRP A 221 1.98 3.84 -17.90
C TRP A 221 3.30 3.90 -18.68
N MET A 222 3.30 3.49 -19.96
CA MET A 222 4.44 3.62 -20.85
C MET A 222 4.48 4.94 -21.61
N LYS A 223 3.38 5.72 -21.59
CA LYS A 223 3.30 7.04 -22.20
C LYS A 223 3.94 8.09 -21.30
N ASN A 224 4.37 9.21 -21.89
CA ASN A 224 4.71 10.35 -21.07
C ASN A 224 3.42 10.88 -20.39
N LYS A 225 3.50 11.18 -19.09
CA LYS A 225 2.34 11.69 -18.32
C LYS A 225 1.67 12.94 -18.90
N LYS A 226 2.39 13.73 -19.73
CA LYS A 226 1.87 14.92 -20.40
C LYS A 226 1.00 14.59 -21.61
N ASP A 227 1.15 13.38 -22.14
CA ASP A 227 0.47 12.91 -23.33
C ASP A 227 -0.76 12.04 -23.02
N VAL A 228 -1.08 11.88 -21.72
CA VAL A 228 -2.24 11.12 -21.23
C VAL A 228 -3.26 12.09 -20.67
N SER A 229 -4.49 12.05 -21.20
CA SER A 229 -5.60 12.87 -20.72
C SER A 229 -6.22 12.32 -19.43
N ASN A 230 -7.00 13.16 -18.74
CA ASN A 230 -7.70 12.72 -17.52
C ASN A 230 -8.73 11.62 -17.84
N GLU A 231 -9.38 11.70 -18.97
CA GLU A 231 -10.34 10.71 -19.46
C GLU A 231 -9.67 9.35 -19.68
N GLU A 232 -8.45 9.32 -20.28
CA GLU A 232 -7.67 8.09 -20.43
C GLU A 232 -7.29 7.47 -19.09
N TYR A 233 -6.94 8.30 -18.06
CA TYR A 233 -6.69 7.78 -16.70
C TYR A 233 -7.95 7.21 -16.07
N GLU A 234 -9.10 7.85 -16.21
CA GLU A 234 -10.37 7.37 -15.66
C GLU A 234 -10.84 6.07 -16.33
N GLU A 235 -10.76 5.99 -17.68
CA GLU A 235 -11.09 4.78 -18.43
C GLU A 235 -10.18 3.62 -18.06
N PHE A 236 -8.88 3.89 -17.96
CA PHE A 236 -7.91 2.89 -17.54
C PHE A 236 -8.17 2.40 -16.11
N TYR A 237 -8.46 3.31 -15.17
CA TYR A 237 -8.81 2.95 -13.81
C TYR A 237 -10.05 2.07 -13.73
N LYS A 238 -11.11 2.42 -14.47
CA LYS A 238 -12.34 1.62 -14.54
C LYS A 238 -12.06 0.21 -15.06
N PHE A 239 -11.20 0.12 -16.06
CA PHE A 239 -10.81 -1.17 -16.62
C PHE A 239 -10.06 -2.06 -15.62
N ILE A 240 -8.98 -1.57 -14.99
CA ILE A 240 -8.16 -2.38 -14.06
C ILE A 240 -8.80 -2.57 -12.68
N GLY A 241 -9.63 -1.62 -12.26
CA GLY A 241 -10.35 -1.64 -10.98
C GLY A 241 -11.69 -2.39 -11.02
N HIS A 242 -12.15 -2.80 -12.23
CA HIS A 242 -13.46 -3.40 -12.45
C HIS A 242 -14.60 -2.59 -11.81
N THR A 243 -14.57 -1.26 -11.97
CA THR A 243 -15.49 -0.30 -11.35
C THR A 243 -15.95 0.75 -12.38
N ASP A 244 -17.12 1.32 -12.16
CA ASP A 244 -17.62 2.46 -12.96
C ASP A 244 -17.27 3.81 -12.33
N ALA A 245 -16.73 3.82 -11.12
CA ALA A 245 -16.36 5.04 -10.41
C ALA A 245 -15.05 5.64 -10.96
N ALA A 246 -14.93 6.96 -10.89
CA ALA A 246 -13.65 7.64 -11.15
C ALA A 246 -12.72 7.53 -9.94
N PRO A 247 -11.40 7.57 -10.11
CA PRO A 247 -10.46 7.60 -9.00
C PRO A 247 -10.48 8.96 -8.28
N LEU A 248 -10.14 8.98 -7.01
CA LEU A 248 -9.97 10.22 -6.25
C LEU A 248 -8.72 11.00 -6.71
N THR A 249 -7.63 10.30 -6.90
CA THR A 249 -6.36 10.85 -7.43
C THR A 249 -5.52 9.71 -8.00
N TRP A 250 -4.49 10.07 -8.76
CA TRP A 250 -3.54 9.09 -9.31
C TRP A 250 -2.13 9.64 -9.35
N MET A 251 -1.17 8.72 -9.35
CA MET A 251 0.24 9.00 -9.51
C MET A 251 0.78 8.24 -10.72
N HIS A 252 1.24 8.98 -11.73
CA HIS A 252 1.93 8.43 -12.90
C HIS A 252 3.38 8.87 -12.89
N PHE A 253 4.31 7.92 -12.91
CA PHE A 253 5.74 8.21 -12.95
C PHE A 253 6.54 7.16 -13.71
N SER A 254 7.66 7.59 -14.26
CA SER A 254 8.70 6.74 -14.82
C SER A 254 10.04 7.02 -14.15
N ALA A 255 10.89 6.03 -14.08
CA ALA A 255 12.26 6.13 -13.58
C ALA A 255 13.18 5.22 -14.41
N ASP A 256 14.36 5.73 -14.82
CA ASP A 256 15.32 4.98 -15.63
C ASP A 256 16.54 4.50 -14.80
N ALA A 257 16.70 5.03 -13.59
CA ALA A 257 17.76 4.67 -12.66
C ALA A 257 17.32 4.81 -11.20
N PRO A 258 17.80 3.98 -10.29
CA PRO A 258 18.68 2.82 -10.46
C PRO A 258 17.97 1.56 -10.99
N ILE A 259 16.69 1.61 -11.25
CA ILE A 259 15.81 0.55 -11.77
C ILE A 259 14.90 1.20 -12.80
N VAL A 260 14.74 0.56 -13.96
CA VAL A 260 13.74 0.97 -14.95
C VAL A 260 12.37 0.61 -14.43
N LEU A 261 11.53 1.63 -14.22
CA LEU A 261 10.23 1.47 -13.57
C LEU A 261 9.21 2.43 -14.16
N ASN A 262 8.11 1.91 -14.67
CA ASN A 262 6.96 2.65 -15.15
C ASN A 262 5.73 2.27 -14.31
N SER A 263 4.96 3.25 -13.86
CA SER A 263 3.84 2.96 -12.96
C SER A 263 2.74 4.01 -13.04
N VAL A 264 1.50 3.53 -12.99
CA VAL A 264 0.31 4.34 -12.70
C VAL A 264 -0.43 3.72 -11.54
N LEU A 265 -0.57 4.47 -10.45
CA LEU A 265 -1.26 4.06 -9.23
C LEU A 265 -2.42 5.00 -8.95
N PHE A 266 -3.57 4.45 -8.64
CA PHE A 266 -4.81 5.16 -8.37
C PHE A 266 -5.23 5.00 -6.91
N VAL A 267 -5.81 6.06 -6.37
CA VAL A 267 -6.54 6.02 -5.10
C VAL A 267 -8.03 5.94 -5.44
N PRO A 268 -8.78 4.92 -5.00
CA PRO A 268 -10.21 4.84 -5.20
C PRO A 268 -10.96 6.05 -4.64
N GLN A 269 -12.14 6.36 -5.16
CA GLN A 269 -12.99 7.46 -4.67
C GLN A 269 -13.44 7.22 -3.22
N GLU A 270 -13.72 5.97 -2.88
CA GLU A 270 -14.14 5.53 -1.55
C GLU A 270 -13.16 4.48 -1.03
N SER A 271 -12.90 4.51 0.27
CA SER A 271 -12.04 3.51 0.89
C SER A 271 -12.67 2.12 0.81
N PRO A 272 -11.94 1.11 0.33
CA PRO A 272 -12.43 -0.27 0.31
C PRO A 272 -12.69 -0.84 1.71
N GLU A 273 -12.18 -0.18 2.76
CA GLU A 273 -12.39 -0.54 4.17
C GLU A 273 -13.34 0.41 4.90
N ALA A 274 -14.09 1.28 4.19
CA ALA A 274 -14.96 2.28 4.80
C ALA A 274 -16.00 1.70 5.77
N LEU A 275 -16.50 0.49 5.48
CA LEU A 275 -17.48 -0.19 6.32
C LEU A 275 -16.87 -0.98 7.49
N GLY A 276 -15.55 -1.10 7.60
CA GLY A 276 -14.86 -1.80 8.69
C GLY A 276 -14.98 -3.33 8.69
N PHE A 277 -15.53 -3.95 7.63
CA PHE A 277 -15.74 -5.40 7.52
C PHE A 277 -14.54 -6.17 6.94
N GLY A 278 -13.34 -5.89 7.39
CA GLY A 278 -12.14 -6.62 7.01
C GLY A 278 -11.08 -5.74 6.33
N ARG A 279 -9.98 -6.39 5.95
CA ARG A 279 -8.87 -5.76 5.22
C ARG A 279 -9.04 -6.02 3.73
N CYS A 280 -8.84 -5.00 2.90
CA CYS A 280 -8.77 -5.17 1.45
C CYS A 280 -7.44 -5.82 1.05
N GLU A 281 -7.48 -6.58 -0.03
CA GLU A 281 -6.26 -7.08 -0.66
C GLU A 281 -5.67 -6.01 -1.59
N PRO A 282 -4.32 -5.93 -1.69
CA PRO A 282 -3.67 -5.06 -2.67
C PRO A 282 -4.15 -5.38 -4.09
N ASN A 283 -4.44 -4.33 -4.89
CA ASN A 283 -4.88 -4.45 -6.27
C ASN A 283 -3.90 -3.74 -7.23
N VAL A 284 -2.61 -3.99 -7.04
CA VAL A 284 -1.54 -3.48 -7.90
C VAL A 284 -0.83 -4.63 -8.55
N SER A 285 -0.95 -4.70 -9.88
CA SER A 285 -0.38 -5.78 -10.67
C SER A 285 1.05 -5.45 -11.14
N LEU A 286 1.89 -6.48 -11.17
CA LEU A 286 3.28 -6.39 -11.60
C LEU A 286 3.42 -6.91 -13.03
N TYR A 287 4.01 -6.09 -13.87
CA TYR A 287 4.30 -6.38 -15.28
C TYR A 287 5.81 -6.36 -15.54
N CYS A 288 6.20 -7.05 -16.57
CA CYS A 288 7.52 -6.95 -17.19
C CYS A 288 7.32 -6.85 -18.70
N HIS A 289 7.81 -5.75 -19.31
CA HIS A 289 7.59 -5.50 -20.73
C HIS A 289 6.11 -5.61 -21.16
N LYS A 290 5.20 -5.04 -20.38
CA LYS A 290 3.73 -5.04 -20.62
C LYS A 290 3.05 -6.43 -20.53
N VAL A 291 3.78 -7.47 -20.11
CA VAL A 291 3.22 -8.80 -19.86
C VAL A 291 3.02 -9.00 -18.37
N LEU A 292 1.83 -9.45 -17.97
CA LEU A 292 1.51 -9.71 -16.58
C LEU A 292 2.39 -10.83 -16.00
N ILE A 293 3.06 -10.51 -14.91
CA ILE A 293 3.87 -11.47 -14.14
C ILE A 293 3.08 -11.96 -12.93
N ASP A 294 2.52 -11.02 -12.15
CA ASP A 294 1.73 -11.34 -10.97
C ASP A 294 0.64 -10.26 -10.78
N SER A 295 -0.59 -10.69 -10.60
CA SER A 295 -1.73 -9.79 -10.38
C SER A 295 -1.80 -9.25 -8.95
N LYS A 296 -1.17 -9.93 -7.98
CA LYS A 296 -1.17 -9.58 -6.56
C LYS A 296 0.17 -9.90 -5.91
N PRO A 297 1.26 -9.25 -6.34
CA PRO A 297 2.61 -9.58 -5.88
C PRO A 297 2.77 -9.27 -4.39
N GLU A 298 3.21 -10.27 -3.63
CA GLU A 298 3.56 -10.08 -2.23
C GLU A 298 4.74 -9.10 -2.09
N ASN A 299 4.68 -8.23 -1.11
CA ASN A 299 5.75 -7.27 -0.78
C ASN A 299 6.06 -6.19 -1.84
N LEU A 300 5.22 -6.01 -2.86
CA LEU A 300 5.35 -4.89 -3.80
C LEU A 300 4.99 -3.56 -3.16
N LEU A 301 4.02 -3.56 -2.27
CA LEU A 301 3.62 -2.39 -1.48
C LEU A 301 3.65 -2.72 0.02
N PRO A 302 3.95 -1.74 0.89
CA PRO A 302 3.74 -1.92 2.32
C PRO A 302 2.25 -2.04 2.63
N GLU A 303 1.91 -2.76 3.68
CA GLU A 303 0.54 -3.05 4.12
C GLU A 303 -0.37 -1.81 4.19
N TRP A 304 0.16 -0.69 4.65
CA TRP A 304 -0.61 0.55 4.75
C TRP A 304 -0.93 1.21 3.40
N LEU A 305 -0.37 0.72 2.27
CA LEU A 305 -0.71 1.15 0.91
C LEU A 305 -1.62 0.15 0.17
N ARG A 306 -2.19 -0.85 0.85
CA ARG A 306 -3.04 -1.89 0.25
C ARG A 306 -4.30 -1.38 -0.45
N PHE A 307 -4.71 -0.13 -0.19
CA PHE A 307 -5.87 0.50 -0.85
C PHE A 307 -5.58 0.95 -2.29
N LEU A 308 -4.33 0.94 -2.73
CA LEU A 308 -3.96 1.35 -4.08
C LEU A 308 -4.39 0.33 -5.12
N THR A 309 -4.82 0.84 -6.27
CA THR A 309 -5.09 0.06 -7.47
C THR A 309 -4.18 0.55 -8.58
N GLY A 310 -3.61 -0.34 -9.39
CA GLY A 310 -2.75 0.12 -10.48
C GLY A 310 -1.82 -0.90 -11.08
N VAL A 311 -0.82 -0.39 -11.75
CA VAL A 311 0.18 -1.15 -12.49
C VAL A 311 1.58 -0.67 -12.15
N VAL A 312 2.46 -1.63 -11.99
CA VAL A 312 3.92 -1.44 -11.88
C VAL A 312 4.57 -2.31 -12.94
N ASP A 313 5.36 -1.72 -13.83
CA ASP A 313 6.07 -2.41 -14.91
C ASP A 313 7.57 -2.12 -14.79
N SER A 314 8.39 -3.17 -14.74
CA SER A 314 9.84 -3.05 -14.67
C SER A 314 10.52 -4.05 -15.58
N GLU A 315 11.47 -3.55 -16.38
CA GLU A 315 12.29 -4.34 -17.30
C GLU A 315 13.43 -5.09 -16.57
N ASP A 316 13.80 -4.63 -15.38
CA ASP A 316 14.92 -5.18 -14.60
C ASP A 316 14.52 -6.39 -13.73
N LEU A 317 13.27 -6.87 -13.83
CA LEU A 317 12.79 -7.98 -13.01
C LEU A 317 13.55 -9.28 -13.36
N PRO A 318 14.25 -9.91 -12.39
CA PRO A 318 14.92 -11.19 -12.59
C PRO A 318 13.86 -12.30 -12.57
N LEU A 319 13.23 -12.51 -13.71
CA LEU A 319 12.20 -13.53 -13.88
C LEU A 319 12.84 -14.92 -13.88
N ASN A 320 12.16 -15.89 -13.29
CA ASN A 320 12.46 -17.30 -13.50
C ASN A 320 12.03 -17.74 -14.92
N ILE A 321 12.32 -18.97 -15.27
CA ILE A 321 12.01 -19.56 -16.58
C ILE A 321 10.50 -19.51 -16.88
N SER A 322 9.65 -19.71 -15.85
CA SER A 322 8.18 -19.69 -15.99
C SER A 322 7.58 -18.27 -15.96
N ARG A 323 8.34 -17.26 -15.55
CA ARG A 323 7.85 -15.90 -15.29
C ARG A 323 6.73 -15.83 -14.25
N GLU A 324 6.50 -16.89 -13.47
CA GLU A 324 5.46 -16.93 -12.43
C GLU A 324 5.99 -16.60 -11.05
N MET A 325 7.31 -16.63 -10.85
CA MET A 325 7.94 -16.30 -9.59
C MET A 325 9.17 -15.41 -9.80
N LEU A 326 9.35 -14.46 -8.91
CA LEU A 326 10.55 -13.63 -8.86
C LEU A 326 11.65 -14.39 -8.12
N GLN A 327 12.85 -14.44 -8.71
CA GLN A 327 14.02 -15.08 -8.08
C GLN A 327 14.61 -14.26 -6.93
N ASP A 328 14.31 -12.95 -6.86
CA ASP A 328 14.93 -12.06 -5.89
C ASP A 328 13.92 -11.07 -5.27
N ASN A 329 13.56 -11.34 -4.03
CA ASN A 329 12.74 -10.43 -3.22
C ASN A 329 13.45 -9.10 -2.88
N SER A 330 14.78 -8.98 -3.10
CA SER A 330 15.53 -7.76 -2.81
C SER A 330 15.19 -6.64 -3.79
N LEU A 331 14.97 -6.98 -5.07
CA LEU A 331 14.55 -6.02 -6.09
C LEU A 331 13.12 -5.52 -5.83
N LEU A 332 12.19 -6.42 -5.46
CA LEU A 332 10.83 -6.01 -5.08
C LEU A 332 10.84 -5.03 -3.91
N ARG A 333 11.65 -5.26 -2.88
CA ARG A 333 11.77 -4.32 -1.76
C ARG A 333 12.31 -2.95 -2.21
N ARG A 334 13.25 -2.92 -3.15
CA ARG A 334 13.76 -1.66 -3.72
C ARG A 334 12.69 -0.94 -4.51
N ILE A 335 11.93 -1.65 -5.36
CA ILE A 335 10.78 -1.11 -6.10
C ILE A 335 9.74 -0.57 -5.11
N SER A 336 9.38 -1.34 -4.10
CA SER A 336 8.47 -0.93 -3.02
C SER A 336 8.92 0.37 -2.36
N GLY A 337 10.21 0.48 -2.00
CA GLY A 337 10.77 1.69 -1.42
C GLY A 337 10.69 2.91 -2.35
N ILE A 338 10.93 2.73 -3.65
CA ILE A 338 10.82 3.80 -4.66
C ILE A 338 9.34 4.27 -4.76
N ILE A 339 8.42 3.33 -4.92
CA ILE A 339 6.98 3.61 -5.03
C ILE A 339 6.48 4.35 -3.78
N THR A 340 6.80 3.82 -2.61
CA THR A 340 6.39 4.38 -1.32
C THR A 340 6.85 5.84 -1.16
N LYS A 341 8.13 6.11 -1.41
CA LYS A 341 8.67 7.48 -1.34
C LYS A 341 8.01 8.42 -2.35
N ARG A 342 7.79 7.93 -3.57
CA ARG A 342 7.09 8.70 -4.62
C ARG A 342 5.65 8.99 -4.25
N PHE A 343 4.94 8.01 -3.69
CA PHE A 343 3.54 8.17 -3.30
C PHE A 343 3.38 9.13 -2.11
N ILE A 344 4.24 9.04 -1.10
CA ILE A 344 4.28 10.04 0.00
C ILE A 344 4.48 11.44 -0.58
N LYS A 345 5.44 11.60 -1.50
CA LYS A 345 5.70 12.89 -2.15
C LYS A 345 4.51 13.38 -2.99
N HIS A 346 3.79 12.48 -3.64
CA HIS A 346 2.56 12.82 -4.36
C HIS A 346 1.50 13.37 -3.39
N LEU A 347 1.29 12.73 -2.23
CA LEU A 347 0.36 13.20 -1.21
C LEU A 347 0.78 14.54 -0.59
N GLU A 348 2.07 14.75 -0.34
CA GLU A 348 2.59 16.05 0.12
C GLU A 348 2.28 17.17 -0.90
N THR A 349 2.49 16.87 -2.19
CA THR A 349 2.18 17.80 -3.27
C THR A 349 0.68 18.07 -3.36
N LEU A 350 -0.15 17.02 -3.29
CA LEU A 350 -1.60 17.13 -3.29
C LEU A 350 -2.09 18.00 -2.11
N ALA A 351 -1.54 17.77 -0.92
CA ALA A 351 -1.89 18.53 0.28
C ALA A 351 -1.56 20.03 0.17
N LYS A 352 -0.49 20.37 -0.57
CA LYS A 352 -0.05 21.73 -0.79
C LYS A 352 -0.81 22.43 -1.91
N ASP A 353 -1.00 21.74 -3.05
CA ASP A 353 -1.47 22.35 -4.29
C ASP A 353 -2.99 22.23 -4.45
N ASN A 354 -3.64 21.23 -3.80
CA ASN A 354 -5.09 21.02 -3.82
C ASN A 354 -5.59 20.52 -2.45
N ALA A 355 -5.68 21.44 -1.49
CA ALA A 355 -6.07 21.13 -0.11
C ALA A 355 -7.46 20.46 -0.01
N ASP A 356 -8.44 20.86 -0.83
CA ASP A 356 -9.79 20.29 -0.81
C ASP A 356 -9.80 18.82 -1.25
N GLN A 357 -8.99 18.47 -2.24
CA GLN A 357 -8.86 17.08 -2.68
C GLN A 357 -8.09 16.26 -1.65
N TYR A 358 -7.09 16.85 -1.00
CA TYR A 358 -6.36 16.19 0.08
C TYR A 358 -7.24 15.97 1.32
N GLU A 359 -8.14 16.91 1.65
CA GLU A 359 -9.11 16.74 2.74
C GLU A 359 -10.05 15.54 2.46
N LYS A 360 -10.55 15.40 1.22
CA LYS A 360 -11.32 14.21 0.80
C LYS A 360 -10.51 12.92 0.96
N PHE A 361 -9.22 12.94 0.55
CA PHE A 361 -8.33 11.81 0.76
C PHE A 361 -8.18 11.49 2.25
N TRP A 362 -7.93 12.50 3.08
CA TRP A 362 -7.74 12.33 4.51
C TRP A 362 -8.96 11.71 5.20
N LEU A 363 -10.16 12.17 4.87
CA LEU A 363 -11.41 11.63 5.43
C LEU A 363 -11.61 10.13 5.12
N GLN A 364 -11.13 9.66 3.98
CA GLN A 364 -11.28 8.27 3.55
C GLN A 364 -10.09 7.37 3.97
N TYR A 365 -8.87 7.93 4.01
CA TYR A 365 -7.64 7.16 4.06
C TYR A 365 -6.74 7.48 5.26
N SER A 366 -7.17 8.34 6.18
CA SER A 366 -6.38 8.71 7.38
C SER A 366 -5.90 7.50 8.16
N ARG A 367 -6.74 6.47 8.31
CA ARG A 367 -6.41 5.22 9.00
C ARG A 367 -5.17 4.55 8.43
N PHE A 368 -5.01 4.52 7.10
CA PHE A 368 -3.87 3.90 6.43
C PHE A 368 -2.58 4.69 6.66
N ILE A 369 -2.65 6.02 6.61
CA ILE A 369 -1.52 6.89 6.94
C ILE A 369 -1.10 6.70 8.40
N LYS A 370 -2.06 6.66 9.32
CA LYS A 370 -1.83 6.39 10.74
C LYS A 370 -1.20 5.00 10.96
N GLU A 371 -1.71 3.97 10.28
CA GLU A 371 -1.11 2.63 10.27
C GLU A 371 0.34 2.66 9.80
N GLY A 372 0.63 3.40 8.71
CA GLY A 372 1.98 3.61 8.20
C GLY A 372 2.94 4.25 9.21
N ILE A 373 2.48 5.23 9.99
CA ILE A 373 3.29 5.86 11.05
C ILE A 373 3.67 4.86 12.13
N VAL A 374 2.75 3.99 12.53
CA VAL A 374 2.97 3.00 13.60
C VAL A 374 3.84 1.84 13.12
N THR A 375 3.67 1.39 11.88
CA THR A 375 4.30 0.16 11.37
C THR A 375 5.57 0.38 10.55
N SER A 376 5.79 1.59 10.01
CA SER A 376 6.91 1.88 9.11
C SER A 376 7.90 2.88 9.71
N TRP A 377 8.92 2.36 10.37
CA TRP A 377 9.98 3.20 10.96
C TRP A 377 10.66 4.13 9.95
N GLU A 378 10.93 3.63 8.73
CA GLU A 378 11.64 4.40 7.68
C GLU A 378 10.84 5.63 7.19
N HIS A 379 9.50 5.54 7.16
CA HIS A 379 8.65 6.57 6.55
C HIS A 379 7.90 7.43 7.56
N LYS A 380 8.05 7.14 8.84
CA LYS A 380 7.32 7.77 9.95
C LYS A 380 7.38 9.30 9.92
N GLU A 381 8.56 9.88 9.77
CA GLU A 381 8.75 11.33 9.72
C GLU A 381 8.07 11.97 8.49
N ALA A 382 8.18 11.34 7.32
CA ALA A 382 7.52 11.83 6.13
C ALA A 382 5.98 11.73 6.23
N LEU A 383 5.49 10.63 6.81
CA LEU A 383 4.06 10.42 7.02
C LEU A 383 3.47 11.37 8.07
N SER A 384 4.24 11.79 9.07
CA SER A 384 3.77 12.76 10.08
C SER A 384 3.36 14.10 9.47
N LYS A 385 3.98 14.52 8.36
CA LYS A 385 3.65 15.75 7.62
C LYS A 385 2.27 15.65 6.92
N LEU A 386 1.81 14.45 6.70
CA LEU A 386 0.52 14.16 6.09
C LEU A 386 -0.64 14.16 7.09
N LEU A 387 -0.37 14.10 8.39
CA LEU A 387 -1.41 14.11 9.42
C LEU A 387 -2.26 15.39 9.36
N ARG A 388 -3.55 15.21 9.59
CA ARG A 388 -4.53 16.29 9.76
C ARG A 388 -5.35 16.04 11.02
N PHE A 389 -5.60 17.09 11.77
CA PHE A 389 -6.33 17.07 13.03
C PHE A 389 -7.00 18.43 13.26
N GLU A 390 -7.98 18.46 14.14
CA GLU A 390 -8.53 19.71 14.66
C GLU A 390 -7.67 20.24 15.82
N SER A 391 -7.84 21.49 16.16
CA SER A 391 -7.13 22.10 17.28
C SER A 391 -7.98 23.16 18.00
N THR A 392 -7.48 23.67 19.11
CA THR A 392 -8.12 24.81 19.80
C THR A 392 -8.16 26.10 18.97
N PHE A 393 -7.39 26.17 17.88
CA PHE A 393 -7.31 27.36 17.00
C PHE A 393 -8.04 27.17 15.68
N THR A 394 -8.58 25.97 15.42
CA THR A 394 -9.40 25.73 14.23
C THR A 394 -10.88 25.78 14.57
N GLU A 395 -11.70 26.24 13.62
CA GLU A 395 -13.16 26.09 13.70
C GLU A 395 -13.56 24.61 13.68
N PRO A 396 -14.70 24.23 14.27
CA PRO A 396 -15.20 22.85 14.21
C PRO A 396 -15.27 22.31 12.80
N GLY A 397 -14.71 21.11 12.59
CA GLY A 397 -14.63 20.44 11.28
C GLY A 397 -13.51 20.97 10.37
N LYS A 398 -12.73 21.95 10.79
CA LYS A 398 -11.57 22.42 10.04
C LYS A 398 -10.28 21.78 10.54
N LEU A 399 -9.58 21.18 9.59
CA LEU A 399 -8.34 20.44 9.87
C LEU A 399 -7.12 21.36 9.72
N THR A 400 -6.08 21.08 10.50
CA THR A 400 -4.77 21.70 10.41
C THR A 400 -3.68 20.62 10.35
N SER A 401 -2.44 21.03 10.09
CA SER A 401 -1.27 20.17 10.07
C SER A 401 -0.28 20.53 11.18
N PHE A 402 0.69 19.66 11.46
CA PHE A 402 1.79 20.00 12.36
C PHE A 402 2.62 21.18 11.84
N ALA A 403 2.82 21.28 10.53
CA ALA A 403 3.54 22.42 9.94
C ALA A 403 2.83 23.74 10.22
N ASP A 404 1.51 23.79 10.05
CA ASP A 404 0.71 24.98 10.36
C ASP A 404 0.70 25.27 11.86
N TYR A 405 0.57 24.25 12.71
CA TYR A 405 0.68 24.39 14.16
C TYR A 405 2.01 25.01 14.57
N ILE A 406 3.13 24.46 14.08
CA ILE A 406 4.49 24.95 14.37
C ILE A 406 4.65 26.40 13.92
N SER A 407 4.08 26.78 12.78
CA SER A 407 4.12 28.18 12.29
C SER A 407 3.41 29.17 13.20
N ARG A 408 2.45 28.71 14.01
CA ARG A 408 1.66 29.51 14.98
C ARG A 408 2.18 29.43 16.41
N MET A 409 3.20 28.59 16.67
CA MET A 409 3.81 28.45 18.00
C MET A 409 4.37 29.79 18.49
N LYS A 410 4.24 30.08 19.78
CA LYS A 410 4.83 31.23 20.41
C LYS A 410 6.32 31.01 20.70
N GLU A 411 7.09 32.10 20.84
CA GLU A 411 8.55 32.03 21.09
C GLU A 411 8.91 31.24 22.36
N ASN A 412 8.07 31.33 23.41
CA ASN A 412 8.26 30.61 24.67
C ASN A 412 7.67 29.19 24.69
N GLN A 413 7.04 28.75 23.61
CA GLN A 413 6.50 27.40 23.46
C GLN A 413 7.56 26.45 22.90
N LYS A 414 7.89 25.39 23.64
CA LYS A 414 8.92 24.42 23.24
C LYS A 414 8.35 23.20 22.54
N ASP A 415 7.18 22.74 22.97
CA ASP A 415 6.61 21.45 22.63
C ASP A 415 5.29 21.62 21.86
N ILE A 416 4.91 20.57 21.15
CA ILE A 416 3.60 20.41 20.52
C ILE A 416 2.68 19.76 21.55
N TYR A 417 1.53 20.41 21.81
CA TYR A 417 0.57 19.92 22.81
C TYR A 417 -0.59 19.20 22.16
N VAL A 418 -0.94 18.04 22.71
CA VAL A 418 -2.02 17.18 22.21
C VAL A 418 -2.97 16.79 23.34
N LEU A 419 -4.22 16.53 23.00
CA LEU A 419 -5.23 16.00 23.90
C LEU A 419 -6.08 14.95 23.18
N PHE A 420 -6.35 13.85 23.84
CA PHE A 420 -7.13 12.72 23.33
C PHE A 420 -8.52 12.70 23.94
N GLY A 421 -9.52 12.22 23.18
CA GLY A 421 -10.87 12.01 23.67
C GLY A 421 -11.84 11.57 22.58
N ALA A 422 -13.08 11.25 22.96
CA ALA A 422 -14.05 10.67 22.03
C ALA A 422 -14.63 11.66 21.01
N SER A 423 -14.54 12.96 21.26
CA SER A 423 -15.04 14.00 20.35
C SER A 423 -14.47 15.37 20.67
N ARG A 424 -14.41 16.25 19.65
CA ARG A 424 -14.06 17.65 19.83
C ARG A 424 -14.88 18.36 20.91
N ALA A 425 -16.20 18.13 20.93
CA ALA A 425 -17.10 18.76 21.90
C ALA A 425 -16.71 18.42 23.35
N GLN A 426 -16.27 17.19 23.61
CA GLN A 426 -15.75 16.79 24.92
C GLN A 426 -14.43 17.50 25.22
N LEU A 427 -13.51 17.53 24.25
CA LEU A 427 -12.17 18.09 24.43
C LEU A 427 -12.17 19.60 24.66
N GLU A 428 -13.02 20.37 23.98
CA GLU A 428 -13.15 21.83 24.15
C GLU A 428 -13.50 22.28 25.58
N HIS A 429 -14.18 21.40 26.33
CA HIS A 429 -14.60 21.62 27.72
C HIS A 429 -13.67 20.95 28.75
N SER A 430 -12.53 20.43 28.28
CA SER A 430 -11.57 19.78 29.17
C SER A 430 -10.85 20.78 30.07
N PRO A 431 -10.78 20.54 31.40
CA PRO A 431 -10.04 21.42 32.31
C PRO A 431 -8.53 21.41 32.08
N TYR A 432 -7.99 20.43 31.37
CA TYR A 432 -6.57 20.40 30.99
C TYR A 432 -6.19 21.54 30.06
N LEU A 433 -7.14 22.12 29.31
CA LEU A 433 -6.91 23.24 28.41
C LEU A 433 -6.65 24.56 29.14
N ASP A 434 -7.05 24.72 30.40
CA ASP A 434 -6.99 25.99 31.12
C ASP A 434 -5.60 26.58 31.15
N ALA A 435 -4.60 25.78 31.51
CA ALA A 435 -3.21 26.20 31.61
C ALA A 435 -2.62 26.61 30.26
N LEU A 436 -3.04 25.96 29.15
CA LEU A 436 -2.58 26.23 27.79
C LEU A 436 -3.29 27.48 27.24
N LYS A 437 -4.61 27.60 27.46
CA LYS A 437 -5.41 28.78 27.09
C LYS A 437 -4.88 30.04 27.77
N ALA A 438 -4.53 29.97 29.06
CA ALA A 438 -3.95 31.09 29.79
C ALA A 438 -2.62 31.57 29.20
N ARG A 439 -1.85 30.69 28.55
CA ARG A 439 -0.60 30.99 27.85
C ARG A 439 -0.82 31.35 26.38
N GLY A 440 -2.04 31.12 25.88
CA GLY A 440 -2.40 31.26 24.47
C GLY A 440 -1.67 30.25 23.60
N PHE A 441 -1.46 29.02 24.11
CA PHE A 441 -0.89 27.91 23.38
C PHE A 441 -1.99 27.11 22.70
N GLU A 442 -1.73 26.69 21.47
CA GLU A 442 -2.61 25.81 20.70
C GLU A 442 -2.49 24.37 21.20
N VAL A 443 -3.60 23.61 21.17
CA VAL A 443 -3.63 22.19 21.51
C VAL A 443 -4.30 21.43 20.37
N CYS A 444 -3.64 20.38 19.87
CA CYS A 444 -4.18 19.47 18.86
C CYS A 444 -5.18 18.50 19.49
N PHE A 445 -6.29 18.25 18.82
CA PHE A 445 -7.31 17.29 19.23
C PHE A 445 -7.20 16.01 18.41
N PHE A 446 -7.11 14.89 19.10
CA PHE A 446 -7.06 13.55 18.53
C PHE A 446 -8.26 12.76 19.04
N THR A 447 -9.13 12.31 18.10
CA THR A 447 -10.43 11.74 18.42
C THR A 447 -10.65 10.31 17.92
N ASP A 448 -9.68 9.73 17.22
CA ASP A 448 -9.73 8.33 16.79
C ASP A 448 -9.04 7.44 17.84
N GLY A 449 -9.63 6.25 18.12
CA GLY A 449 -9.11 5.34 19.15
C GLY A 449 -7.68 4.81 18.92
N GLY A 450 -7.12 4.97 17.71
CA GLY A 450 -5.73 4.62 17.39
C GLY A 450 -4.72 5.77 17.50
N ASP A 451 -5.20 7.00 17.73
CA ASP A 451 -4.35 8.20 17.67
C ASP A 451 -3.26 8.24 18.74
N GLN A 452 -3.53 7.64 19.91
CA GLN A 452 -2.52 7.53 20.97
C GLN A 452 -1.28 6.76 20.47
N PHE A 453 -1.48 5.62 19.78
CA PHE A 453 -0.36 4.84 19.23
C PHE A 453 0.43 5.63 18.17
N VAL A 454 -0.27 6.46 17.39
CA VAL A 454 0.36 7.33 16.38
C VAL A 454 1.26 8.36 17.07
N VAL A 455 0.74 9.05 18.07
CA VAL A 455 1.49 10.09 18.81
C VAL A 455 2.65 9.47 19.60
N ASP A 456 2.43 8.34 20.27
CA ASP A 456 3.48 7.63 20.99
C ASP A 456 4.58 7.11 20.05
N SER A 457 4.24 6.77 18.80
CA SER A 457 5.23 6.41 17.77
C SER A 457 6.04 7.60 17.29
N LEU A 458 5.45 8.79 17.20
CA LEU A 458 6.11 9.97 16.65
C LEU A 458 7.16 10.55 17.58
N HIS A 459 6.89 10.66 18.87
CA HIS A 459 7.68 11.33 19.89
C HIS A 459 8.06 12.78 19.56
N LYS A 460 8.50 13.04 18.31
CA LYS A 460 8.92 14.38 17.82
C LYS A 460 8.42 14.63 16.41
N VAL A 461 8.17 15.91 16.13
CA VAL A 461 7.90 16.45 14.79
C VAL A 461 8.72 17.71 14.62
N ASP A 462 9.57 17.79 13.58
CA ASP A 462 10.47 18.92 13.30
C ASP A 462 11.21 19.42 14.57
N ASP A 463 11.88 18.49 15.28
CA ASP A 463 12.63 18.73 16.53
C ASP A 463 11.80 19.15 17.77
N LYS A 464 10.48 19.25 17.65
CA LYS A 464 9.57 19.53 18.76
C LYS A 464 9.04 18.23 19.35
N GLU A 465 9.07 18.11 20.69
CA GLU A 465 8.45 16.97 21.36
C GLU A 465 6.92 17.07 21.30
N VAL A 466 6.25 15.94 21.12
CA VAL A 466 4.78 15.87 21.16
C VAL A 466 4.37 15.40 22.56
N LYS A 467 3.67 16.27 23.30
CA LYS A 467 3.32 16.03 24.71
C LYS A 467 1.83 16.07 24.93
N SER A 468 1.31 15.02 25.55
CA SER A 468 -0.08 15.00 26.02
C SER A 468 -0.23 15.88 27.26
N ILE A 469 -1.27 16.74 27.24
CA ILE A 469 -1.50 17.73 28.31
C ILE A 469 -2.15 17.18 29.58
N ASP A 470 -2.60 15.95 29.55
CA ASP A 470 -3.17 15.20 30.68
C ASP A 470 -2.11 14.46 31.51
N ARG A 471 -0.82 14.52 31.12
CA ARG A 471 0.29 13.89 31.84
C ARG A 471 0.73 14.70 33.07
N ALA A 472 1.10 13.99 34.13
CA ALA A 472 1.58 14.57 35.39
C ALA A 472 2.91 15.30 35.23
N ASN A 473 3.83 14.77 34.42
CA ASN A 473 5.16 15.28 34.17
C ASN A 473 5.22 16.42 33.14
N LEU A 474 4.09 16.99 32.73
CA LEU A 474 4.05 18.12 31.80
C LEU A 474 4.58 19.39 32.48
N GLU A 475 5.68 19.90 31.97
CA GLU A 475 6.25 21.20 32.38
C GLU A 475 5.79 22.30 31.43
N LEU A 476 5.21 23.36 31.95
CA LEU A 476 4.79 24.54 31.19
C LEU A 476 5.62 25.75 31.62
N PRO A 477 5.95 26.67 30.69
CA PRO A 477 6.61 27.90 31.06
C PRO A 477 5.74 28.72 32.05
N PRO A 478 6.35 29.51 32.96
CA PRO A 478 5.61 30.33 33.91
C PRO A 478 4.66 31.30 33.20
N LEU A 479 3.55 31.63 33.84
CA LEU A 479 2.66 32.69 33.38
C LEU A 479 3.34 34.07 33.60
N GLU A 480 3.26 34.98 32.63
CA GLU A 480 3.85 36.30 32.71
C GLU A 480 3.20 37.18 33.77
N ALA A 481 1.95 36.95 34.12
CA ALA A 481 1.23 37.58 35.21
C ALA A 481 0.17 36.63 35.76
N GLN A 482 0.27 36.27 37.04
CA GLN A 482 -0.82 35.64 37.75
C GLN A 482 -1.71 36.73 38.41
N PRO A 483 -3.04 36.70 38.21
CA PRO A 483 -3.92 37.55 39.01
C PRO A 483 -3.81 37.13 40.49
N ASP A 484 -3.72 38.14 41.38
CA ASP A 484 -3.74 37.92 42.81
C ASP A 484 -5.11 37.34 43.21
N ARG A 485 -5.18 36.01 43.35
CA ARG A 485 -6.39 35.27 43.71
C ARG A 485 -6.20 34.68 45.09
N PRO A 486 -7.20 34.85 46.00
CA PRO A 486 -7.15 34.16 47.30
C PRO A 486 -7.11 32.63 47.04
N GLY A 487 -6.23 31.96 47.74
CA GLY A 487 -6.02 30.53 47.63
C GLY A 487 -5.57 29.93 48.94
N LEU A 488 -5.38 28.60 48.98
CA LEU A 488 -4.72 27.92 50.08
C LEU A 488 -3.28 28.42 50.20
N ASP A 489 -2.84 28.69 51.43
CA ASP A 489 -1.41 28.84 51.67
C ASP A 489 -0.65 27.50 51.65
N ASP A 490 0.67 27.53 51.63
CA ASP A 490 1.51 26.35 51.55
C ASP A 490 1.22 25.32 52.68
N ALA A 491 0.99 25.79 53.91
CA ALA A 491 0.72 24.93 55.04
C ALA A 491 -0.67 24.25 54.95
N GLN A 492 -1.69 24.98 54.49
CA GLN A 492 -3.01 24.45 54.20
C GLN A 492 -2.98 23.46 53.07
N ALA A 493 -2.22 23.75 52.00
CA ALA A 493 -2.05 22.88 50.86
C ALA A 493 -1.37 21.55 51.25
N GLU A 494 -0.27 21.61 52.00
CA GLU A 494 0.43 20.43 52.50
C GLU A 494 -0.46 19.57 53.43
N LYS A 495 -1.21 20.18 54.31
CA LYS A 495 -2.12 19.50 55.21
C LYS A 495 -3.26 18.80 54.45
N LEU A 496 -3.89 19.50 53.49
CA LEU A 496 -4.96 18.93 52.67
C LEU A 496 -4.47 17.75 51.86
N THR A 497 -3.37 17.90 51.14
CA THR A 497 -2.82 16.83 50.30
C THR A 497 -2.36 15.62 51.11
N GLY A 498 -1.74 15.82 52.25
CA GLY A 498 -1.38 14.76 53.20
C GLY A 498 -2.59 13.99 53.73
N TRP A 499 -3.67 14.71 54.11
CA TRP A 499 -4.91 14.10 54.59
C TRP A 499 -5.62 13.31 53.48
N VAL A 500 -5.76 13.86 52.27
CA VAL A 500 -6.35 13.15 51.12
C VAL A 500 -5.53 11.91 50.77
N SER A 501 -4.21 11.99 50.74
CA SER A 501 -3.33 10.84 50.49
C SER A 501 -3.52 9.74 51.53
N ALA A 502 -3.71 10.08 52.81
CA ALA A 502 -3.95 9.11 53.85
C ALA A 502 -5.36 8.48 53.78
N THR A 503 -6.38 9.30 53.44
CA THR A 503 -7.77 8.86 53.35
C THR A 503 -8.03 7.92 52.19
N PHE A 504 -7.35 8.11 51.05
CA PHE A 504 -7.45 7.33 49.83
C PHE A 504 -6.13 6.56 49.54
N ALA A 505 -5.52 6.00 50.59
CA ALA A 505 -4.28 5.28 50.50
C ALA A 505 -4.31 4.25 49.34
N ASP A 506 -3.18 4.15 48.62
CA ASP A 506 -2.93 3.24 47.47
C ASP A 506 -3.77 3.51 46.22
N ALA A 507 -4.70 4.49 46.21
CA ALA A 507 -5.47 4.81 45.01
C ALA A 507 -4.74 5.74 44.01
N PHE A 508 -3.76 6.50 44.48
CA PHE A 508 -3.06 7.53 43.71
C PHE A 508 -1.55 7.47 43.90
N SER A 509 -0.81 7.76 42.85
CA SER A 509 0.65 7.89 42.95
C SER A 509 1.07 9.13 43.74
N LYS A 510 0.28 10.20 43.63
CA LYS A 510 0.53 11.46 44.30
C LYS A 510 -0.75 12.31 44.40
N VAL A 511 -0.85 13.09 45.45
CA VAL A 511 -1.84 14.16 45.60
C VAL A 511 -1.12 15.48 45.75
N SER A 512 -1.51 16.49 44.96
CA SER A 512 -0.84 17.78 44.89
C SER A 512 -1.85 18.92 44.75
N VAL A 513 -1.37 20.16 44.89
CA VAL A 513 -2.07 21.37 44.45
C VAL A 513 -1.41 21.88 43.18
N SER A 514 -2.20 22.43 42.26
CA SER A 514 -1.66 22.89 40.98
C SER A 514 -2.46 24.04 40.38
N ASP A 515 -1.76 25.05 39.87
CA ASP A 515 -2.32 26.16 39.08
C ASP A 515 -2.60 25.77 37.62
N ARG A 516 -2.39 24.50 37.25
CA ARG A 516 -2.68 24.02 35.90
C ARG A 516 -4.17 24.01 35.56
N VAL A 517 -5.02 24.05 36.57
CA VAL A 517 -6.48 24.05 36.42
C VAL A 517 -7.08 25.27 37.08
N SER A 518 -8.03 25.92 36.42
CA SER A 518 -8.77 27.07 36.95
C SER A 518 -10.30 26.89 36.92
N SER A 519 -10.80 26.08 36.00
CA SER A 519 -12.24 25.84 35.79
C SER A 519 -12.83 24.70 36.64
N ALA A 520 -11.98 23.80 37.16
CA ALA A 520 -12.40 22.67 37.95
C ALA A 520 -11.75 22.68 39.36
N PRO A 521 -12.39 22.10 40.39
CA PRO A 521 -11.79 21.98 41.72
C PRO A 521 -10.61 21.00 41.79
N ALA A 522 -10.62 19.94 40.95
CA ALA A 522 -9.58 18.95 40.89
C ALA A 522 -9.49 18.36 39.47
N ILE A 523 -8.32 17.86 39.12
CA ILE A 523 -8.04 17.04 37.91
C ILE A 523 -7.28 15.79 38.28
N ALA A 524 -7.51 14.72 37.51
CA ALA A 524 -6.68 13.52 37.55
C ALA A 524 -5.69 13.57 36.41
N LEU A 525 -4.42 13.35 36.69
CA LEU A 525 -3.32 13.38 35.73
C LEU A 525 -2.78 11.97 35.55
N GLN A 526 -2.48 11.60 34.32
CA GLN A 526 -1.82 10.33 34.02
C GLN A 526 -0.41 10.31 34.60
N GLY A 527 -0.11 9.28 35.39
CA GLY A 527 1.25 9.03 35.87
C GLY A 527 2.23 8.75 34.71
N GLU A 528 3.51 8.87 34.98
CA GLU A 528 4.54 8.69 33.93
C GLU A 528 4.50 7.31 33.30
N ASN A 529 4.19 6.26 34.09
CA ASN A 529 4.12 4.86 33.64
C ASN A 529 2.70 4.36 33.41
N ASP A 530 1.69 5.22 33.57
CA ASP A 530 0.29 4.84 33.39
C ASP A 530 -0.05 4.63 31.92
N VAL A 531 -0.88 3.64 31.68
CA VAL A 531 -1.46 3.37 30.35
C VAL A 531 -2.67 4.27 30.14
N SER A 532 -2.76 4.92 28.98
CA SER A 532 -3.88 5.82 28.69
C SER A 532 -5.25 5.12 28.73
N PRO A 533 -6.34 5.86 29.01
CA PRO A 533 -7.69 5.29 29.02
C PRO A 533 -8.05 4.58 27.71
N GLU A 534 -7.61 5.09 26.56
CA GLU A 534 -7.86 4.54 25.22
C GLU A 534 -7.14 3.19 25.06
N VAL A 535 -5.87 3.12 25.44
CA VAL A 535 -5.08 1.87 25.39
C VAL A 535 -5.64 0.85 26.38
N ARG A 536 -6.07 1.27 27.57
CA ARG A 536 -6.73 0.38 28.54
C ARG A 536 -8.03 -0.20 27.97
N ALA A 537 -8.86 0.63 27.34
CA ALA A 537 -10.09 0.20 26.68
C ALA A 537 -9.80 -0.80 25.55
N TYR A 538 -8.76 -0.56 24.77
CA TYR A 538 -8.31 -1.47 23.71
C TYR A 538 -7.84 -2.82 24.28
N LEU A 539 -6.96 -2.83 25.28
CA LEU A 539 -6.49 -4.07 25.94
C LEU A 539 -7.65 -4.88 26.51
N LYS A 540 -8.61 -4.19 27.19
CA LYS A 540 -9.82 -4.82 27.73
C LYS A 540 -10.69 -5.45 26.64
N ALA A 541 -10.88 -4.75 25.51
CA ALA A 541 -11.63 -5.28 24.37
C ALA A 541 -10.96 -6.51 23.73
N MET A 542 -9.62 -6.56 23.77
CA MET A 542 -8.82 -7.70 23.28
C MET A 542 -8.69 -8.85 24.28
N GLY A 543 -9.28 -8.74 25.49
CA GLY A 543 -9.13 -9.73 26.55
C GLY A 543 -7.73 -9.84 27.13
N GLN A 544 -6.90 -8.82 26.94
CA GLN A 544 -5.54 -8.76 27.48
C GLN A 544 -5.52 -8.23 28.91
N PRO A 545 -4.53 -8.61 29.74
CA PRO A 545 -4.37 -8.03 31.07
C PRO A 545 -4.20 -6.51 30.97
N VAL A 546 -4.96 -5.79 31.80
CA VAL A 546 -4.89 -4.33 31.88
C VAL A 546 -4.03 -3.95 33.08
N PRO A 547 -2.91 -3.21 32.90
CA PRO A 547 -2.09 -2.75 34.01
C PRO A 547 -2.90 -1.87 34.99
N GLU A 548 -2.58 -1.94 36.28
CA GLU A 548 -3.11 -0.99 37.26
C GLU A 548 -2.50 0.39 37.02
N ASN A 549 -3.35 1.42 36.99
CA ASN A 549 -2.89 2.80 36.91
C ASN A 549 -2.97 3.43 38.30
N HIS A 550 -2.01 4.30 38.60
CA HIS A 550 -1.97 5.10 39.81
C HIS A 550 -1.89 6.58 39.43
N PRO A 551 -3.03 7.19 39.06
CA PRO A 551 -3.06 8.59 38.59
C PRO A 551 -2.62 9.55 39.73
N GLU A 552 -2.17 10.74 39.33
CA GLU A 552 -1.96 11.85 40.27
C GLU A 552 -3.23 12.67 40.36
N ILE A 553 -3.64 13.08 41.57
CA ILE A 553 -4.74 14.03 41.76
C ILE A 553 -4.17 15.41 42.10
N ALA A 554 -4.58 16.40 41.31
CA ALA A 554 -4.15 17.78 41.50
C ALA A 554 -5.38 18.65 41.84
N PHE A 555 -5.37 19.28 43.02
CA PHE A 555 -6.40 20.20 43.46
C PHE A 555 -6.08 21.65 43.04
N ASN A 556 -7.12 22.41 42.72
CA ASN A 556 -7.05 23.85 42.45
C ASN A 556 -7.06 24.60 43.79
N PRO A 557 -5.93 25.26 44.19
CA PRO A 557 -5.87 25.96 45.48
C PRO A 557 -6.80 27.19 45.55
N HIS A 558 -7.20 27.72 44.40
CA HIS A 558 -8.09 28.87 44.29
C HIS A 558 -9.58 28.51 44.22
N SER A 559 -9.92 27.25 44.23
CA SER A 559 -11.30 26.77 44.17
C SER A 559 -11.97 26.98 45.56
N PRO A 560 -13.11 27.69 45.64
CA PRO A 560 -13.86 27.83 46.91
C PRO A 560 -14.24 26.51 47.57
N ILE A 561 -14.50 25.47 46.72
CA ILE A 561 -14.83 24.13 47.21
C ILE A 561 -13.61 23.47 47.87
N VAL A 562 -12.42 23.65 47.28
CA VAL A 562 -11.18 23.09 47.82
C VAL A 562 -10.75 23.81 49.09
N GLN A 563 -10.89 25.16 49.15
CA GLN A 563 -10.68 25.92 50.35
C GLN A 563 -11.63 25.47 51.50
N LYS A 564 -12.91 25.29 51.20
CA LYS A 564 -13.88 24.77 52.19
C LYS A 564 -13.58 23.32 52.61
N LEU A 565 -13.10 22.48 51.69
CA LEU A 565 -12.63 21.13 52.00
C LEU A 565 -11.48 21.16 53.02
N ALA A 566 -10.52 22.08 52.85
CA ALA A 566 -9.42 22.26 53.78
C ALA A 566 -9.84 22.68 55.17
N GLU A 567 -10.95 23.41 55.33
CA GLU A 567 -11.53 23.73 56.61
C GLU A 567 -12.31 22.54 57.19
N LEU A 568 -13.13 21.87 56.39
CA LEU A 568 -13.99 20.77 56.80
C LEU A 568 -13.24 19.55 57.33
N GLN A 569 -11.99 19.30 56.86
CA GLN A 569 -11.18 18.20 57.35
C GLN A 569 -10.94 18.25 58.89
N GLU A 570 -11.01 19.44 59.49
CA GLU A 570 -10.89 19.65 60.95
C GLU A 570 -12.27 19.74 61.66
N GLU A 571 -13.29 20.23 60.99
CA GLU A 571 -14.60 20.51 61.57
C GLU A 571 -15.56 19.31 61.50
N ASP A 572 -15.54 18.57 60.38
CA ASP A 572 -16.45 17.45 60.09
C ASP A 572 -15.77 16.47 59.11
N GLU A 573 -14.93 15.58 59.62
CA GLU A 573 -14.13 14.64 58.83
C GLU A 573 -14.98 13.73 57.94
N GLU A 574 -16.19 13.37 58.40
CA GLU A 574 -17.08 12.51 57.59
C GLU A 574 -17.60 13.25 56.35
N LEU A 575 -18.03 14.51 56.50
CA LEU A 575 -18.43 15.34 55.37
C LEU A 575 -17.25 15.69 54.46
N ALA A 576 -16.08 15.95 55.04
CA ALA A 576 -14.85 16.19 54.27
C ALA A 576 -14.46 14.99 53.41
N THR A 577 -14.56 13.76 53.94
CA THR A 577 -14.30 12.53 53.21
C THR A 577 -15.27 12.33 52.04
N LEU A 578 -16.56 12.54 52.25
CA LEU A 578 -17.55 12.48 51.18
C LEU A 578 -17.29 13.54 50.09
N LEU A 579 -16.97 14.77 50.47
CA LEU A 579 -16.69 15.86 49.54
C LEU A 579 -15.40 15.58 48.76
N ALA A 580 -14.32 15.14 49.40
CA ALA A 580 -13.08 14.76 48.74
C ALA A 580 -13.31 13.60 47.76
N GLY A 581 -14.03 12.55 48.17
CA GLY A 581 -14.41 11.45 47.30
C GLY A 581 -15.21 11.89 46.07
N GLN A 582 -16.14 12.87 46.25
CA GLN A 582 -16.89 13.42 45.13
C GLN A 582 -16.00 14.17 44.13
N LEU A 583 -15.07 14.99 44.63
CA LEU A 583 -14.15 15.75 43.78
C LEU A 583 -13.20 14.84 43.01
N VAL A 584 -12.63 13.85 43.71
CA VAL A 584 -11.72 12.85 43.12
C VAL A 584 -12.44 12.00 42.08
N ASN A 585 -13.59 11.42 42.39
CA ASN A 585 -14.34 10.59 41.45
C ASN A 585 -14.79 11.41 40.23
N THR A 586 -15.16 12.69 40.42
CA THR A 586 -15.46 13.60 39.29
C THR A 586 -14.25 13.86 38.40
N ALA A 587 -13.07 14.06 39.00
CA ALA A 587 -11.80 14.25 38.27
C ALA A 587 -11.44 12.98 37.46
N LEU A 588 -11.54 11.80 38.08
CA LEU A 588 -11.31 10.51 37.42
C LEU A 588 -12.32 10.25 36.30
N LEU A 589 -13.61 10.57 36.50
CA LEU A 589 -14.62 10.43 35.45
C LEU A 589 -14.28 11.30 34.21
N ARG A 590 -13.91 12.56 34.44
CA ARG A 590 -13.54 13.49 33.36
C ARG A 590 -12.27 13.06 32.61
N ALA A 591 -11.37 12.38 33.30
CA ALA A 591 -10.15 11.81 32.74
C ALA A 591 -10.37 10.46 32.03
N GLY A 592 -11.57 9.88 32.09
CA GLY A 592 -11.83 8.52 31.60
C GLY A 592 -11.15 7.42 32.43
N MET A 593 -10.73 7.73 33.64
CA MET A 593 -10.00 6.84 34.55
C MET A 593 -10.87 6.23 35.65
N LEU A 594 -12.15 6.62 35.74
CA LEU A 594 -13.08 6.08 36.76
C LEU A 594 -13.48 4.65 36.35
N GLU A 595 -13.08 3.67 37.14
CA GLU A 595 -13.36 2.25 36.87
C GLU A 595 -14.81 1.86 37.14
N ASP A 596 -15.39 2.41 38.21
CA ASP A 596 -16.76 2.09 38.64
C ASP A 596 -17.59 3.37 38.81
N PRO A 597 -18.42 3.73 37.81
CA PRO A 597 -19.29 4.89 37.90
C PRO A 597 -20.32 4.81 39.04
N ALA A 598 -20.66 3.61 39.56
CA ALA A 598 -21.58 3.46 40.68
C ALA A 598 -21.03 4.12 41.95
N LYS A 599 -19.72 4.05 42.19
CA LYS A 599 -19.06 4.72 43.31
C LYS A 599 -19.30 6.23 43.34
N LEU A 600 -19.34 6.88 42.18
CA LEU A 600 -19.63 8.31 42.07
C LEU A 600 -21.09 8.59 42.44
N ALA A 601 -22.02 7.75 41.98
CA ALA A 601 -23.45 7.89 42.29
C ALA A 601 -23.72 7.69 43.78
N ASP A 602 -23.20 6.62 44.38
CA ASP A 602 -23.32 6.30 45.80
C ASP A 602 -22.76 7.42 46.67
N ASN A 603 -21.56 7.92 46.32
CA ASN A 603 -20.93 9.02 47.05
C ASN A 603 -21.74 10.33 46.93
N SER A 604 -22.31 10.61 45.76
CA SER A 604 -23.18 11.76 45.54
C SER A 604 -24.43 11.68 46.38
N GLN A 605 -25.07 10.50 46.49
CA GLN A 605 -26.24 10.28 47.32
C GLN A 605 -25.91 10.47 48.81
N ALA A 606 -24.85 9.85 49.30
CA ALA A 606 -24.40 9.99 50.69
C ALA A 606 -24.09 11.46 51.07
N LEU A 607 -23.44 12.20 50.15
CA LEU A 607 -23.16 13.63 50.33
C LEU A 607 -24.47 14.46 50.45
N LEU A 608 -25.46 14.20 49.59
CA LEU A 608 -26.74 14.89 49.62
C LEU A 608 -27.53 14.57 50.92
N GLU A 609 -27.57 13.29 51.35
CA GLU A 609 -28.19 12.89 52.59
C GLU A 609 -27.56 13.59 53.82
N LYS A 610 -26.22 13.67 53.85
CA LYS A 610 -25.49 14.36 54.92
C LYS A 610 -25.78 15.86 54.94
N LEU A 611 -25.91 16.50 53.78
CA LEU A 611 -26.24 17.92 53.68
C LEU A 611 -27.69 18.23 54.08
N LEU A 612 -28.62 17.33 53.81
CA LEU A 612 -30.04 17.50 54.17
C LEU A 612 -30.31 17.27 55.66
N ASN A 613 -29.43 16.55 56.37
CA ASN A 613 -29.53 16.27 57.81
C ASN A 613 -28.80 17.29 58.68
N LYS A 614 -28.16 18.28 58.07
CA LYS A 614 -27.61 19.50 58.75
C LYS A 614 -28.61 20.64 58.71
#